data_d5b425656d0fc98bf2329009e0b1922c
#
_entry.id   d5b425656d0fc98bf2329009e0b1922c
#
_cell.length_a   1.000
_cell.length_b   1.000
_cell.length_c   1.000
_cell.angle_alpha   90.00
_cell.angle_beta   90.00
_cell.angle_gamma   90.00
#
_symmetry.space_group_name_H-M   'P 1'
#
loop_
_entity.id
_entity.type
_entity.pdbx_description
1 polymer ?
#
loop_
_entity_poly.entity_id
_entity_poly.type
_entity_poly.pdbx_seq_one_letter_code
_entity_poly.pdbx_strand_id
1 'polypeptide(L)'
;MSLVRMDAVSLDFGAHKLFRETDFSIDAGERVCLVGRNGAGKTSMLKLVTGELEPDRGEVIRQGELCISQLEQDLTIDMTATVSEFVAQGLSEIEQLCREYRQQSQMSLDTQGLRQLEALHDHIETHGGWSSGQRVAAVCSEMNLPVDKPMRELSGGWSRRVELARALVSSPDLLLLDEPTNHLDFATIDWLERRVLSFPGAVLFITHDRALLQKVASRIIEIDRGKLVSYPGDYRRFLQAKQQAIATEDRTNHEFDRKLAQEEAWIREGIKARRTRNEGRVRSLYAMREQHA
;
A
#
# COMPACT_ATOMS: atom_id res chain seq x y z
N MET A 1 -5.00 2.73 -17.05
CA MET A 1 -5.78 1.49 -16.81
C MET A 1 -5.47 1.07 -15.39
N SER A 2 -6.52 0.87 -14.57
CA SER A 2 -6.33 0.62 -13.14
C SER A 2 -5.81 -0.80 -12.91
N LEU A 3 -4.68 -0.92 -12.20
CA LEU A 3 -4.09 -2.20 -11.80
C LEU A 3 -4.83 -2.81 -10.61
N VAL A 4 -5.15 -1.96 -9.61
CA VAL A 4 -5.93 -2.34 -8.43
C VAL A 4 -6.98 -1.28 -8.18
N ARG A 5 -8.20 -1.72 -7.86
CA ARG A 5 -9.31 -0.85 -7.48
C ARG A 5 -10.01 -1.41 -6.24
N MET A 6 -10.34 -0.55 -5.33
CA MET A 6 -11.11 -0.85 -4.13
C MET A 6 -12.41 -0.05 -4.20
N ASP A 7 -13.54 -0.73 -4.02
CA ASP A 7 -14.88 -0.13 -4.08
C ASP A 7 -15.58 -0.31 -2.73
N ALA A 8 -15.91 0.80 -2.08
CA ALA A 8 -16.61 0.89 -0.80
C ALA A 8 -16.04 -0.04 0.29
N VAL A 9 -14.71 -0.16 0.35
CA VAL A 9 -14.02 -1.08 1.26
C VAL A 9 -14.14 -0.60 2.70
N SER A 10 -14.56 -1.51 3.59
CA SER A 10 -14.55 -1.34 5.04
C SER A 10 -13.75 -2.44 5.69
N LEU A 11 -12.97 -2.06 6.71
CA LEU A 11 -12.13 -2.98 7.47
C LEU A 11 -12.12 -2.57 8.94
N ASP A 12 -12.46 -3.51 9.81
CA ASP A 12 -12.53 -3.31 11.25
C ASP A 12 -11.55 -4.26 11.97
N PHE A 13 -10.78 -3.76 12.93
CA PHE A 13 -9.99 -4.57 13.85
C PHE A 13 -10.57 -4.44 15.26
N GLY A 14 -11.46 -5.34 15.60
CA GLY A 14 -12.21 -5.30 16.87
C GLY A 14 -13.05 -4.01 16.96
N ALA A 15 -12.75 -3.15 17.94
CA ALA A 15 -13.45 -1.87 18.11
C ALA A 15 -12.92 -0.75 17.20
N HIS A 16 -11.77 -0.94 16.54
CA HIS A 16 -11.14 0.07 15.72
C HIS A 16 -11.52 -0.11 14.25
N LYS A 17 -12.22 0.88 13.70
CA LYS A 17 -12.55 0.96 12.27
C LYS A 17 -11.38 1.58 11.52
N LEU A 18 -10.64 0.76 10.74
CA LEU A 18 -9.52 1.23 9.94
C LEU A 18 -9.97 1.89 8.65
N PHE A 19 -10.96 1.32 7.96
CA PHE A 19 -11.53 1.86 6.72
C PHE A 19 -13.05 1.88 6.80
N ARG A 20 -13.67 2.93 6.19
CA ARG A 20 -15.12 3.13 6.19
C ARG A 20 -15.57 3.50 4.79
N GLU A 21 -16.09 2.50 4.05
CA GLU A 21 -16.60 2.69 2.68
C GLU A 21 -15.64 3.52 1.83
N THR A 22 -14.37 3.08 1.77
CA THR A 22 -13.30 3.82 1.09
C THR A 22 -13.09 3.30 -0.32
N ASP A 23 -12.91 4.24 -1.24
CA ASP A 23 -12.53 3.96 -2.62
C ASP A 23 -11.06 4.27 -2.83
N PHE A 24 -10.40 3.42 -3.60
CA PHE A 24 -9.00 3.57 -3.96
C PHE A 24 -8.76 3.00 -5.36
N SER A 25 -7.83 3.56 -6.08
CA SER A 25 -7.33 2.97 -7.32
C SER A 25 -5.86 3.32 -7.52
N ILE A 26 -5.13 2.45 -8.21
CA ILE A 26 -3.78 2.73 -8.68
C ILE A 26 -3.66 2.32 -10.15
N ASP A 27 -3.19 3.26 -10.98
CA ASP A 27 -3.01 3.05 -12.40
C ASP A 27 -1.55 2.66 -12.73
N ALA A 28 -1.37 2.02 -13.89
CA ALA A 28 -0.04 1.66 -14.37
C ALA A 28 0.89 2.88 -14.45
N GLY A 29 2.12 2.74 -13.98
CA GLY A 29 3.13 3.79 -13.98
C GLY A 29 2.93 4.89 -12.94
N GLU A 30 1.88 4.85 -12.10
CA GLU A 30 1.72 5.80 -11.01
C GLU A 30 2.71 5.54 -9.87
N ARG A 31 3.06 6.61 -9.17
CA ARG A 31 3.85 6.57 -7.93
C ARG A 31 3.04 7.19 -6.82
N VAL A 32 2.34 6.32 -6.08
CA VAL A 32 1.39 6.72 -5.04
C VAL A 32 2.06 6.62 -3.68
N CYS A 33 2.14 7.73 -2.96
CA CYS A 33 2.59 7.74 -1.57
C CYS A 33 1.39 7.66 -0.63
N LEU A 34 1.42 6.70 0.28
CA LEU A 34 0.41 6.54 1.32
C LEU A 34 0.91 7.17 2.62
N VAL A 35 0.21 8.19 3.09
CA VAL A 35 0.54 8.90 4.32
C VAL A 35 -0.60 8.76 5.34
N GLY A 36 -0.28 8.92 6.62
CA GLY A 36 -1.24 8.81 7.70
C GLY A 36 -0.56 8.60 9.05
N ARG A 37 -1.30 8.78 10.14
CA ARG A 37 -0.80 8.58 11.50
C ARG A 37 -0.39 7.12 11.72
N ASN A 38 0.46 6.85 12.73
CA ASN A 38 0.75 5.48 13.14
C ASN A 38 -0.54 4.80 13.61
N GLY A 39 -0.77 3.56 13.15
CA GLY A 39 -2.02 2.85 13.40
C GLY A 39 -3.19 3.23 12.50
N ALA A 40 -3.03 4.14 11.55
CA ALA A 40 -4.11 4.54 10.62
C ALA A 40 -4.51 3.44 9.60
N GLY A 41 -3.75 2.35 9.49
CA GLY A 41 -4.05 1.25 8.57
C GLY A 41 -3.18 1.22 7.31
N LYS A 42 -2.04 1.94 7.27
CA LYS A 42 -1.16 1.95 6.09
C LYS A 42 -0.71 0.55 5.65
N THR A 43 -0.15 -0.24 6.56
CA THR A 43 0.28 -1.62 6.27
C THR A 43 -0.92 -2.53 5.95
N SER A 44 -2.08 -2.32 6.61
CA SER A 44 -3.32 -3.05 6.29
C SER A 44 -3.80 -2.74 4.86
N MET A 45 -3.60 -1.52 4.39
CA MET A 45 -3.88 -1.14 3.00
C MET A 45 -3.00 -1.90 2.02
N LEU A 46 -1.69 -2.06 2.30
CA LEU A 46 -0.81 -2.88 1.47
C LEU A 46 -1.29 -4.34 1.44
N LYS A 47 -1.67 -4.89 2.59
CA LYS A 47 -2.20 -6.26 2.68
C LYS A 47 -3.54 -6.46 1.96
N LEU A 48 -4.41 -5.46 1.92
CA LEU A 48 -5.61 -5.48 1.08
C LEU A 48 -5.25 -5.47 -0.41
N VAL A 49 -4.24 -4.70 -0.81
CA VAL A 49 -3.76 -4.64 -2.19
C VAL A 49 -3.13 -5.97 -2.62
N THR A 50 -2.33 -6.63 -1.77
CA THR A 50 -1.73 -7.96 -2.08
C THR A 50 -2.75 -9.09 -2.05
N GLY A 51 -3.84 -8.95 -1.29
CA GLY A 51 -4.81 -10.02 -1.04
C GLY A 51 -4.50 -10.90 0.16
N GLU A 52 -3.48 -10.54 0.95
CA GLU A 52 -3.20 -11.18 2.23
C GLU A 52 -4.29 -10.90 3.28
N LEU A 53 -5.05 -9.83 3.07
CA LEU A 53 -6.17 -9.43 3.90
C LEU A 53 -7.40 -9.21 3.02
N GLU A 54 -8.54 -9.76 3.43
CA GLU A 54 -9.82 -9.51 2.80
C GLU A 54 -10.57 -8.40 3.52
N PRO A 55 -11.34 -7.54 2.81
CA PRO A 55 -12.16 -6.53 3.45
C PRO A 55 -13.38 -7.16 4.11
N ASP A 56 -13.89 -6.54 5.21
CA ASP A 56 -15.15 -6.96 5.84
C ASP A 56 -16.37 -6.63 4.97
N ARG A 57 -16.27 -5.54 4.17
CA ARG A 57 -17.28 -5.10 3.20
C ARG A 57 -16.61 -4.43 2.01
N GLY A 58 -17.33 -4.40 0.88
CA GLY A 58 -16.78 -3.89 -0.36
C GLY A 58 -15.96 -4.94 -1.08
N GLU A 59 -15.25 -4.53 -2.10
CA GLU A 59 -14.44 -5.44 -2.90
C GLU A 59 -13.10 -4.82 -3.32
N VAL A 60 -12.10 -5.69 -3.52
CA VAL A 60 -10.79 -5.33 -4.05
C VAL A 60 -10.60 -6.05 -5.38
N ILE A 61 -10.66 -5.28 -6.46
CA ILE A 61 -10.55 -5.78 -7.82
C ILE A 61 -9.11 -5.60 -8.29
N ARG A 62 -8.47 -6.68 -8.73
CA ARG A 62 -7.13 -6.70 -9.32
C ARG A 62 -7.24 -7.03 -10.78
N GLN A 63 -6.46 -6.34 -11.62
CA GLN A 63 -6.47 -6.58 -13.06
C GLN A 63 -5.80 -7.91 -13.38
N GLY A 64 -6.56 -8.87 -13.93
CA GLY A 64 -6.04 -10.12 -14.50
C GLY A 64 -4.94 -10.80 -13.66
N GLU A 65 -3.88 -11.21 -14.33
CA GLU A 65 -2.68 -11.83 -13.71
C GLU A 65 -1.68 -10.76 -13.25
N LEU A 66 -2.11 -9.85 -12.36
CA LEU A 66 -1.27 -8.76 -11.87
C LEU A 66 -0.12 -9.29 -11.01
N CYS A 67 1.11 -9.04 -11.43
CA CYS A 67 2.30 -9.36 -10.65
C CYS A 67 2.57 -8.25 -9.63
N ILE A 68 2.34 -8.55 -8.35
CA ILE A 68 2.60 -7.63 -7.22
C ILE A 68 3.83 -8.12 -6.46
N SER A 69 4.80 -7.25 -6.23
CA SER A 69 5.93 -7.55 -5.35
C SER A 69 6.00 -6.55 -4.20
N GLN A 70 6.38 -7.04 -3.03
CA GLN A 70 6.50 -6.23 -1.83
C GLN A 70 7.92 -6.27 -1.26
N LEU A 71 8.41 -5.10 -0.87
CA LEU A 71 9.59 -4.95 -0.04
C LEU A 71 9.15 -4.94 1.43
N GLU A 72 9.26 -6.09 2.09
CA GLU A 72 8.86 -6.28 3.48
C GLU A 72 9.80 -5.61 4.48
N GLN A 73 9.28 -5.25 5.66
CA GLN A 73 10.10 -4.64 6.74
C GLN A 73 10.87 -5.69 7.54
N ASP A 74 10.28 -6.87 7.76
CA ASP A 74 10.81 -7.93 8.63
C ASP A 74 10.89 -9.26 7.87
N LEU A 75 11.79 -9.34 6.90
CA LEU A 75 12.10 -10.62 6.27
C LEU A 75 12.90 -11.50 7.21
N THR A 76 12.44 -12.73 7.38
CA THR A 76 13.28 -13.80 7.94
C THR A 76 14.33 -14.17 6.89
N ILE A 77 15.44 -13.42 6.89
CA ILE A 77 16.52 -13.62 5.92
C ILE A 77 17.30 -14.86 6.32
N ASP A 78 17.43 -15.84 5.41
CA ASP A 78 18.42 -16.88 5.57
C ASP A 78 19.81 -16.24 5.41
N MET A 79 20.44 -15.99 6.55
CA MET A 79 21.76 -15.33 6.62
C MET A 79 22.90 -16.16 6.02
N THR A 80 22.64 -17.45 5.71
CA THR A 80 23.63 -18.35 5.10
C THR A 80 23.55 -18.36 3.57
N ALA A 81 22.40 -17.99 3.01
CA ALA A 81 22.19 -17.92 1.56
C ALA A 81 23.12 -16.88 0.92
N THR A 82 23.56 -17.15 -0.29
CA THR A 82 24.28 -16.15 -1.11
C THR A 82 23.29 -15.08 -1.62
N VAL A 83 23.81 -13.93 -2.03
CA VAL A 83 23.01 -12.86 -2.65
C VAL A 83 22.21 -13.37 -3.84
N SER A 84 22.84 -14.19 -4.71
CA SER A 84 22.17 -14.76 -5.87
C SER A 84 21.00 -15.68 -5.49
N GLU A 85 21.20 -16.55 -4.51
CA GLU A 85 20.16 -17.45 -4.00
C GLU A 85 19.01 -16.69 -3.35
N PHE A 86 19.31 -15.64 -2.61
CA PHE A 86 18.30 -14.80 -1.99
C PHE A 86 17.48 -14.02 -3.03
N VAL A 87 18.11 -13.46 -4.06
CA VAL A 87 17.39 -12.79 -5.16
C VAL A 87 16.51 -13.79 -5.92
N ALA A 88 16.99 -15.03 -6.14
CA ALA A 88 16.22 -16.08 -6.81
C ALA A 88 14.92 -16.44 -6.07
N GLN A 89 14.85 -16.26 -4.74
CA GLN A 89 13.61 -16.47 -3.98
C GLN A 89 12.45 -15.59 -4.45
N GLY A 90 12.74 -14.43 -5.09
CA GLY A 90 11.73 -13.59 -5.72
C GLY A 90 11.02 -14.23 -6.92
N LEU A 91 11.52 -15.37 -7.40
CA LEU A 91 10.94 -16.18 -8.47
C LEU A 91 10.41 -17.54 -7.98
N SER A 92 10.27 -17.73 -6.66
CA SER A 92 9.93 -19.02 -6.05
C SER A 92 8.60 -19.57 -6.56
N GLU A 93 7.59 -18.76 -6.80
CA GLU A 93 6.29 -19.16 -7.35
C GLU A 93 6.44 -19.71 -8.77
N ILE A 94 7.13 -18.95 -9.64
CA ILE A 94 7.39 -19.37 -11.02
C ILE A 94 8.27 -20.62 -11.08
N GLU A 95 9.26 -20.72 -10.20
CA GLU A 95 10.09 -21.92 -10.12
C GLU A 95 9.31 -23.15 -9.63
N GLN A 96 8.32 -22.94 -8.76
CA GLN A 96 7.41 -24.02 -8.35
C GLN A 96 6.56 -24.48 -9.53
N LEU A 97 5.96 -23.56 -10.29
CA LEU A 97 5.20 -23.88 -11.51
C LEU A 97 6.08 -24.63 -12.54
N CYS A 98 7.32 -24.21 -12.71
CA CYS A 98 8.28 -24.92 -13.57
C CYS A 98 8.56 -26.36 -13.07
N ARG A 99 8.64 -26.58 -11.77
CA ARG A 99 8.79 -27.92 -11.19
C ARG A 99 7.55 -28.78 -11.42
N GLU A 100 6.37 -28.22 -11.19
CA GLU A 100 5.08 -28.88 -11.43
C GLU A 100 4.93 -29.26 -12.92
N TYR A 101 5.24 -28.38 -13.84
CA TYR A 101 5.25 -28.66 -15.27
C TYR A 101 6.16 -29.81 -15.63
N ARG A 102 7.41 -29.83 -15.14
CA ARG A 102 8.36 -30.92 -15.39
C ARG A 102 7.86 -32.26 -14.83
N GLN A 103 7.21 -32.22 -13.67
CA GLN A 103 6.64 -33.43 -13.05
C GLN A 103 5.45 -33.95 -13.85
N GLN A 104 4.51 -33.11 -14.23
CA GLN A 104 3.34 -33.48 -15.00
C GLN A 104 3.71 -33.95 -16.43
N SER A 105 4.69 -33.30 -17.06
CA SER A 105 5.15 -33.68 -18.41
C SER A 105 5.77 -35.06 -18.50
N GLN A 106 6.17 -35.66 -17.36
CA GLN A 106 6.70 -37.03 -17.29
C GLN A 106 5.62 -38.07 -17.04
N MET A 107 4.37 -37.68 -16.79
CA MET A 107 3.25 -38.57 -16.52
C MET A 107 2.46 -38.87 -17.79
N SER A 108 1.77 -40.02 -17.81
CA SER A 108 0.78 -40.31 -18.85
C SER A 108 -0.48 -39.51 -18.54
N LEU A 109 -0.75 -38.49 -19.33
CA LEU A 109 -1.88 -37.57 -19.12
C LEU A 109 -3.06 -37.97 -20.03
N ASP A 110 -4.25 -37.80 -19.51
CA ASP A 110 -5.48 -37.81 -20.29
C ASP A 110 -5.71 -36.44 -21.00
N THR A 111 -6.79 -36.31 -21.75
CA THR A 111 -7.10 -35.10 -22.48
C THR A 111 -7.28 -33.87 -21.56
N GLN A 112 -7.71 -34.08 -20.31
CA GLN A 112 -7.85 -33.00 -19.34
C GLN A 112 -6.49 -32.59 -18.75
N GLY A 113 -5.64 -33.54 -18.45
CA GLY A 113 -4.27 -33.31 -17.99
C GLY A 113 -3.41 -32.60 -19.04
N LEU A 114 -3.58 -32.89 -20.34
CA LEU A 114 -2.89 -32.19 -21.42
C LEU A 114 -3.30 -30.70 -21.47
N ARG A 115 -4.58 -30.38 -21.32
CA ARG A 115 -5.05 -28.98 -21.27
C ARG A 115 -4.50 -28.23 -20.06
N GLN A 116 -4.40 -28.88 -18.90
CA GLN A 116 -3.80 -28.29 -17.71
C GLN A 116 -2.31 -28.02 -17.92
N LEU A 117 -1.60 -28.94 -18.57
CA LEU A 117 -0.18 -28.80 -18.88
C LEU A 117 0.06 -27.64 -19.87
N GLU A 118 -0.79 -27.49 -20.89
CA GLU A 118 -0.75 -26.33 -21.83
C GLU A 118 -0.97 -25.01 -21.08
N ALA A 119 -2.00 -24.90 -20.24
CA ALA A 119 -2.27 -23.70 -19.45
C ALA A 119 -1.10 -23.35 -18.52
N LEU A 120 -0.47 -24.37 -17.90
CA LEU A 120 0.70 -24.19 -17.05
C LEU A 120 1.93 -23.72 -17.86
N HIS A 121 2.11 -24.27 -19.06
CA HIS A 121 3.16 -23.85 -19.98
C HIS A 121 3.01 -22.38 -20.38
N ASP A 122 1.82 -21.99 -20.81
CA ASP A 122 1.50 -20.61 -21.22
C ASP A 122 1.72 -19.63 -20.07
N HIS A 123 1.33 -20.01 -18.86
CA HIS A 123 1.57 -19.21 -17.66
C HIS A 123 3.06 -19.02 -17.37
N ILE A 124 3.86 -20.11 -17.41
CA ILE A 124 5.31 -20.06 -17.22
C ILE A 124 5.98 -19.20 -18.30
N GLU A 125 5.55 -19.33 -19.57
CA GLU A 125 6.11 -18.58 -20.69
C GLU A 125 5.80 -17.09 -20.56
N THR A 126 4.56 -16.73 -20.25
CA THR A 126 4.12 -15.34 -20.07
C THR A 126 4.94 -14.63 -18.97
N HIS A 127 5.28 -15.35 -17.90
CA HIS A 127 6.07 -14.79 -16.78
C HIS A 127 7.59 -15.02 -16.91
N GLY A 128 8.05 -15.57 -18.05
CA GLY A 128 9.47 -15.79 -18.33
C GLY A 128 10.17 -16.78 -17.40
N GLY A 129 9.43 -17.77 -16.91
CA GLY A 129 9.93 -18.76 -15.93
C GLY A 129 11.07 -19.64 -16.44
N TRP A 130 11.16 -19.85 -17.76
CA TRP A 130 12.24 -20.65 -18.37
C TRP A 130 13.61 -19.97 -18.31
N SER A 131 13.66 -18.66 -18.05
CA SER A 131 14.90 -17.85 -18.01
C SER A 131 15.21 -17.31 -16.62
N SER A 132 14.70 -17.93 -15.55
CA SER A 132 14.85 -17.46 -14.15
C SER A 132 16.28 -17.14 -13.76
N GLY A 133 17.23 -18.03 -14.08
CA GLY A 133 18.66 -17.82 -13.80
C GLY A 133 19.26 -16.60 -14.53
N GLN A 134 18.85 -16.37 -15.78
CA GLN A 134 19.31 -15.20 -16.55
C GLN A 134 18.72 -13.90 -15.98
N ARG A 135 17.47 -13.91 -15.53
CA ARG A 135 16.81 -12.75 -14.88
C ARG A 135 17.51 -12.39 -13.58
N VAL A 136 17.82 -13.38 -12.72
CA VAL A 136 18.59 -13.16 -11.50
C VAL A 136 19.94 -12.54 -11.82
N ALA A 137 20.69 -13.10 -12.76
CA ALA A 137 22.00 -12.57 -13.16
C ALA A 137 21.91 -11.14 -13.71
N ALA A 138 20.88 -10.86 -14.53
CA ALA A 138 20.65 -9.52 -15.11
C ALA A 138 20.36 -8.48 -14.01
N VAL A 139 19.43 -8.77 -13.08
CA VAL A 139 19.10 -7.85 -11.97
C VAL A 139 20.29 -7.65 -11.06
N CYS A 140 21.01 -8.71 -10.69
CA CYS A 140 22.21 -8.61 -9.86
C CYS A 140 23.29 -7.77 -10.54
N SER A 141 23.53 -7.93 -11.83
CA SER A 141 24.47 -7.15 -12.60
C SER A 141 24.07 -5.67 -12.70
N GLU A 142 22.79 -5.39 -13.02
CA GLU A 142 22.26 -4.03 -13.10
C GLU A 142 22.40 -3.27 -11.78
N MET A 143 22.22 -3.96 -10.66
CA MET A 143 22.30 -3.40 -9.33
C MET A 143 23.72 -3.49 -8.71
N ASN A 144 24.68 -4.01 -9.47
CA ASN A 144 26.09 -4.22 -9.05
C ASN A 144 26.20 -4.99 -7.72
N LEU A 145 25.41 -6.07 -7.55
CA LEU A 145 25.37 -6.84 -6.33
C LEU A 145 26.52 -7.85 -6.25
N PRO A 146 27.09 -8.11 -5.05
CA PRO A 146 28.12 -9.10 -4.84
C PRO A 146 27.53 -10.52 -4.76
N VAL A 147 27.22 -11.13 -5.90
CA VAL A 147 26.39 -12.35 -6.07
C VAL A 147 26.81 -13.55 -5.24
N ASP A 148 28.13 -13.74 -5.02
CA ASP A 148 28.68 -14.90 -4.31
C ASP A 148 28.82 -14.69 -2.79
N LYS A 149 28.56 -13.45 -2.30
CA LYS A 149 28.66 -13.17 -0.87
C LYS A 149 27.45 -13.69 -0.11
N PRO A 150 27.63 -14.29 1.07
CA PRO A 150 26.52 -14.64 1.94
C PRO A 150 25.86 -13.38 2.53
N MET A 151 24.54 -13.43 2.73
CA MET A 151 23.75 -12.29 3.24
C MET A 151 24.30 -11.74 4.57
N ARG A 152 24.80 -12.59 5.45
CA ARG A 152 25.40 -12.19 6.76
C ARG A 152 26.61 -11.25 6.66
N GLU A 153 27.28 -11.20 5.52
CA GLU A 153 28.48 -10.37 5.32
C GLU A 153 28.16 -8.98 4.74
N LEU A 154 26.87 -8.71 4.48
CA LEU A 154 26.42 -7.45 3.90
C LEU A 154 26.19 -6.40 5.00
N SER A 155 26.50 -5.14 4.67
CA SER A 155 26.01 -4.00 5.46
C SER A 155 24.49 -3.80 5.25
N GLY A 156 23.81 -3.11 6.17
CA GLY A 156 22.38 -2.86 6.07
C GLY A 156 21.95 -2.23 4.74
N GLY A 157 22.73 -1.28 4.21
CA GLY A 157 22.46 -0.68 2.90
C GLY A 157 22.57 -1.68 1.74
N TRP A 158 23.53 -2.60 1.80
CA TRP A 158 23.65 -3.67 0.81
C TRP A 158 22.54 -4.70 0.93
N SER A 159 22.16 -5.10 2.14
CA SER A 159 21.03 -6.01 2.37
C SER A 159 19.76 -5.43 1.76
N ARG A 160 19.49 -4.13 1.96
CA ARG A 160 18.31 -3.48 1.40
C ARG A 160 18.30 -3.42 -0.14
N ARG A 161 19.48 -3.24 -0.75
CA ARG A 161 19.60 -3.36 -2.22
C ARG A 161 19.29 -4.76 -2.72
N VAL A 162 19.75 -5.79 -2.01
CA VAL A 162 19.47 -7.19 -2.36
C VAL A 162 17.99 -7.53 -2.17
N GLU A 163 17.36 -7.05 -1.10
CA GLU A 163 15.92 -7.19 -0.89
C GLU A 163 15.11 -6.54 -2.03
N LEU A 164 15.50 -5.35 -2.45
CA LEU A 164 14.87 -4.70 -3.60
C LEU A 164 15.11 -5.47 -4.89
N ALA A 165 16.30 -6.04 -5.10
CA ALA A 165 16.58 -6.90 -6.24
C ALA A 165 15.67 -8.12 -6.26
N ARG A 166 15.45 -8.75 -5.10
CA ARG A 166 14.50 -9.87 -4.93
C ARG A 166 13.07 -9.46 -5.33
N ALA A 167 12.63 -8.27 -4.91
CA ALA A 167 11.31 -7.78 -5.27
C ALA A 167 11.18 -7.43 -6.77
N LEU A 168 12.27 -7.01 -7.42
CA LEU A 168 12.28 -6.59 -8.82
C LEU A 168 12.50 -7.74 -9.82
N VAL A 169 13.07 -8.87 -9.38
CA VAL A 169 13.42 -9.98 -10.27
C VAL A 169 12.20 -10.62 -10.95
N SER A 170 11.03 -10.55 -10.34
CA SER A 170 9.76 -10.95 -10.93
C SER A 170 9.24 -10.00 -12.02
N SER A 171 9.87 -8.80 -12.19
CA SER A 171 9.40 -7.73 -13.08
C SER A 171 7.95 -7.33 -12.78
N PRO A 172 7.63 -6.94 -11.54
CA PRO A 172 6.26 -6.73 -11.12
C PRO A 172 5.61 -5.53 -11.84
N ASP A 173 4.28 -5.61 -12.02
CA ASP A 173 3.47 -4.49 -12.50
C ASP A 173 3.25 -3.44 -11.41
N LEU A 174 3.19 -3.91 -10.14
CA LEU A 174 3.02 -3.08 -8.95
C LEU A 174 4.05 -3.45 -7.88
N LEU A 175 4.86 -2.46 -7.50
CA LEU A 175 5.84 -2.58 -6.42
C LEU A 175 5.32 -1.89 -5.15
N LEU A 176 5.29 -2.63 -4.05
CA LEU A 176 4.89 -2.13 -2.73
C LEU A 176 6.13 -1.91 -1.87
N LEU A 177 6.28 -0.70 -1.31
CA LEU A 177 7.41 -0.34 -0.46
C LEU A 177 6.90 0.18 0.88
N ASP A 178 7.17 -0.54 1.97
CA ASP A 178 6.87 -0.09 3.32
C ASP A 178 8.13 0.45 3.98
N GLU A 179 8.16 1.78 4.25
CA GLU A 179 9.28 2.52 4.85
C GLU A 179 10.66 2.17 4.24
N PRO A 180 10.84 2.30 2.92
CA PRO A 180 12.01 1.76 2.24
C PRO A 180 13.32 2.49 2.58
N THR A 181 13.25 3.69 3.18
CA THR A 181 14.42 4.50 3.55
C THR A 181 14.91 4.29 4.97
N ASN A 182 14.18 3.51 5.80
CA ASN A 182 14.56 3.27 7.17
C ASN A 182 15.94 2.59 7.27
N HIS A 183 16.79 3.13 8.13
CA HIS A 183 18.14 2.63 8.41
C HIS A 183 19.11 2.68 7.23
N LEU A 184 18.82 3.46 6.18
CA LEU A 184 19.70 3.63 5.03
C LEU A 184 20.58 4.87 5.13
N ASP A 185 21.78 4.78 4.54
CA ASP A 185 22.65 5.92 4.32
C ASP A 185 22.21 6.76 3.10
N PHE A 186 22.70 7.98 3.01
CA PHE A 186 22.35 8.90 1.92
C PHE A 186 22.62 8.34 0.52
N ALA A 187 23.71 7.60 0.33
CA ALA A 187 24.08 7.05 -0.96
C ALA A 187 23.08 5.97 -1.40
N THR A 188 22.62 5.16 -0.46
CA THR A 188 21.60 4.13 -0.71
C THR A 188 20.22 4.75 -0.94
N ILE A 189 19.86 5.81 -0.22
CA ILE A 189 18.59 6.55 -0.46
C ILE A 189 18.57 7.16 -1.86
N ASP A 190 19.63 7.88 -2.27
CA ASP A 190 19.72 8.48 -3.59
C ASP A 190 19.71 7.42 -4.72
N TRP A 191 20.32 6.26 -4.46
CA TRP A 191 20.23 5.13 -5.37
C TRP A 191 18.78 4.58 -5.45
N LEU A 192 18.10 4.39 -4.32
CA LEU A 192 16.71 3.93 -4.25
C LEU A 192 15.77 4.90 -4.99
N GLU A 193 15.92 6.21 -4.76
CA GLU A 193 15.13 7.25 -5.45
C GLU A 193 15.24 7.11 -6.97
N ARG A 194 16.46 7.01 -7.49
CA ARG A 194 16.70 6.82 -8.94
C ARG A 194 16.08 5.54 -9.46
N ARG A 195 16.16 4.45 -8.68
CA ARG A 195 15.60 3.17 -9.07
C ARG A 195 14.08 3.19 -9.14
N VAL A 196 13.42 3.78 -8.12
CA VAL A 196 11.96 3.93 -8.09
C VAL A 196 11.47 4.85 -9.21
N LEU A 197 12.21 5.92 -9.53
CA LEU A 197 11.88 6.82 -10.64
C LEU A 197 11.97 6.15 -12.01
N SER A 198 12.97 5.27 -12.20
CA SER A 198 13.17 4.54 -13.46
C SER A 198 12.31 3.28 -13.59
N PHE A 199 11.61 2.87 -12.54
CA PHE A 199 10.78 1.67 -12.56
C PHE A 199 9.59 1.85 -13.50
N PRO A 200 9.36 0.92 -14.47
CA PRO A 200 8.30 1.09 -15.48
C PRO A 200 6.89 0.84 -14.93
N GLY A 201 6.76 -0.02 -13.93
CA GLY A 201 5.49 -0.35 -13.27
C GLY A 201 4.99 0.75 -12.33
N ALA A 202 3.87 0.48 -11.68
CA ALA A 202 3.36 1.34 -10.62
C ALA A 202 4.09 1.09 -9.29
N VAL A 203 4.15 2.12 -8.44
CA VAL A 203 4.73 2.02 -7.09
C VAL A 203 3.75 2.57 -6.09
N LEU A 204 3.39 1.77 -5.08
CA LEU A 204 2.67 2.21 -3.89
C LEU A 204 3.63 2.15 -2.71
N PHE A 205 3.90 3.29 -2.09
CA PHE A 205 4.89 3.34 -1.03
C PHE A 205 4.42 4.11 0.19
N ILE A 206 4.90 3.68 1.35
CA ILE A 206 4.72 4.33 2.63
C ILE A 206 6.06 4.93 3.01
N THR A 207 6.10 6.19 3.41
CA THR A 207 7.32 6.80 3.93
C THR A 207 7.05 7.97 4.84
N HIS A 208 7.95 8.18 5.80
CA HIS A 208 8.06 9.39 6.60
C HIS A 208 9.14 10.34 6.07
N ASP A 209 9.91 9.91 5.07
CA ASP A 209 10.93 10.73 4.42
C ASP A 209 10.29 11.72 3.42
N ARG A 210 10.33 13.00 3.80
CA ARG A 210 9.76 14.08 2.97
C ARG A 210 10.54 14.30 1.67
N ALA A 211 11.84 14.01 1.66
CA ALA A 211 12.67 14.19 0.47
C ALA A 211 12.31 13.15 -0.60
N LEU A 212 12.23 11.87 -0.20
CA LEU A 212 11.76 10.78 -1.07
C LEU A 212 10.36 11.10 -1.61
N LEU A 213 9.41 11.48 -0.73
CA LEU A 213 8.04 11.80 -1.11
C LEU A 213 7.99 12.92 -2.16
N GLN A 214 8.74 14.01 -1.95
CA GLN A 214 8.77 15.16 -2.87
C GLN A 214 9.32 14.81 -4.24
N LYS A 215 10.32 13.92 -4.32
CA LYS A 215 10.98 13.56 -5.57
C LYS A 215 10.21 12.51 -6.36
N VAL A 216 9.58 11.56 -5.68
CA VAL A 216 9.06 10.34 -6.29
C VAL A 216 7.55 10.37 -6.47
N ALA A 217 6.78 10.92 -5.51
CA ALA A 217 5.33 10.81 -5.55
C ALA A 217 4.71 11.61 -6.70
N SER A 218 3.89 10.96 -7.52
CA SER A 218 3.00 11.61 -8.49
C SER A 218 1.62 11.89 -7.89
N ARG A 219 1.23 11.17 -6.84
CA ARG A 219 -0.02 11.31 -6.11
C ARG A 219 0.18 10.92 -4.64
N ILE A 220 -0.45 11.65 -3.74
CA ILE A 220 -0.42 11.38 -2.31
C ILE A 220 -1.82 10.99 -1.85
N ILE A 221 -1.92 9.92 -1.07
CA ILE A 221 -3.17 9.48 -0.45
C ILE A 221 -2.99 9.52 1.06
N GLU A 222 -3.84 10.27 1.73
CA GLU A 222 -3.85 10.35 3.19
C GLU A 222 -4.94 9.45 3.76
N ILE A 223 -4.57 8.62 4.74
CA ILE A 223 -5.52 7.89 5.58
C ILE A 223 -5.78 8.76 6.81
N ASP A 224 -7.01 9.28 6.92
CA ASP A 224 -7.44 10.04 8.08
C ASP A 224 -8.82 9.56 8.56
N ARG A 225 -8.90 9.15 9.84
CA ARG A 225 -10.13 8.72 10.52
C ARG A 225 -10.94 7.68 9.72
N GLY A 226 -10.24 6.74 9.07
CA GLY A 226 -10.82 5.66 8.28
C GLY A 226 -11.33 6.06 6.90
N LYS A 227 -10.95 7.23 6.39
CA LYS A 227 -11.21 7.69 5.03
C LYS A 227 -9.91 7.86 4.27
N LEU A 228 -9.97 7.66 2.96
CA LEU A 228 -8.87 7.94 2.04
C LEU A 228 -9.12 9.27 1.34
N VAL A 229 -8.17 10.18 1.45
CA VAL A 229 -8.22 11.48 0.75
C VAL A 229 -7.07 11.52 -0.25
N SER A 230 -7.41 11.64 -1.53
CA SER A 230 -6.42 11.68 -2.62
C SER A 230 -6.06 13.12 -2.98
N TYR A 231 -4.77 13.41 -2.99
CA TYR A 231 -4.21 14.70 -3.39
C TYR A 231 -3.38 14.51 -4.67
N PRO A 232 -3.87 14.99 -5.82
CA PRO A 232 -3.10 14.93 -7.06
C PRO A 232 -1.95 15.95 -7.01
N GLY A 233 -0.79 15.56 -7.53
CA GLY A 233 0.38 16.41 -7.66
C GLY A 233 1.39 16.28 -6.53
N ASP A 234 2.20 17.33 -6.39
CA ASP A 234 3.36 17.33 -5.53
C ASP A 234 3.03 17.57 -4.02
N TYR A 235 4.03 17.34 -3.19
CA TYR A 235 3.95 17.51 -1.73
C TYR A 235 3.58 18.96 -1.31
N ARG A 236 3.94 19.97 -2.09
CA ARG A 236 3.61 21.36 -1.76
C ARG A 236 2.11 21.61 -1.87
N ARG A 237 1.48 21.09 -2.93
CA ARG A 237 0.03 21.15 -3.10
C ARG A 237 -0.70 20.36 -2.01
N PHE A 238 -0.18 19.19 -1.64
CA PHE A 238 -0.68 18.42 -0.49
C PHE A 238 -0.67 19.24 0.79
N LEU A 239 0.46 19.90 1.14
CA LEU A 239 0.57 20.71 2.34
C LEU A 239 -0.42 21.89 2.32
N GLN A 240 -0.55 22.59 1.19
CA GLN A 240 -1.50 23.68 1.05
C GLN A 240 -2.96 23.22 1.22
N ALA A 241 -3.33 22.12 0.55
CA ALA A 241 -4.66 21.56 0.68
C ALA A 241 -4.96 21.10 2.11
N LYS A 242 -3.98 20.48 2.79
CA LYS A 242 -4.12 20.05 4.17
C LYS A 242 -4.27 21.23 5.13
N GLN A 243 -3.49 22.30 4.95
CA GLN A 243 -3.64 23.53 5.74
C GLN A 243 -5.03 24.17 5.55
N GLN A 244 -5.53 24.20 4.33
CA GLN A 244 -6.87 24.70 4.05
C GLN A 244 -7.96 23.81 4.67
N ALA A 245 -7.82 22.49 4.59
CA ALA A 245 -8.77 21.54 5.19
C ALA A 245 -8.83 21.72 6.72
N ILE A 246 -7.67 21.79 7.39
CA ILE A 246 -7.59 22.04 8.85
C ILE A 246 -8.22 23.38 9.19
N ALA A 247 -7.89 24.46 8.47
CA ALA A 247 -8.46 25.78 8.73
C ALA A 247 -9.99 25.83 8.54
N THR A 248 -10.51 25.02 7.61
CA THR A 248 -11.95 24.88 7.38
C THR A 248 -12.62 24.09 8.50
N GLU A 249 -12.00 22.97 8.92
CA GLU A 249 -12.48 22.14 10.05
C GLU A 249 -12.52 22.99 11.35
N ASP A 250 -11.46 23.73 11.63
CA ASP A 250 -11.42 24.62 12.80
C ASP A 250 -12.52 25.69 12.77
N ARG A 251 -12.76 26.32 11.62
CA ARG A 251 -13.87 27.30 11.48
C ARG A 251 -15.21 26.64 11.72
N THR A 252 -15.44 25.46 11.14
CA THR A 252 -16.70 24.72 11.29
C THR A 252 -16.92 24.31 12.74
N ASN A 253 -15.87 23.85 13.42
CA ASN A 253 -15.92 23.49 14.84
C ASN A 253 -16.19 24.73 15.71
N HIS A 254 -15.51 25.85 15.47
CA HIS A 254 -15.78 27.11 16.20
C HIS A 254 -17.20 27.63 15.97
N GLU A 255 -17.73 27.55 14.74
CA GLU A 255 -19.13 27.94 14.48
C GLU A 255 -20.11 27.01 15.17
N PHE A 256 -19.81 25.72 15.20
CA PHE A 256 -20.61 24.71 15.90
C PHE A 256 -20.61 24.97 17.41
N ASP A 257 -19.44 25.13 18.01
CA ASP A 257 -19.27 25.42 19.45
C ASP A 257 -20.01 26.72 19.83
N ARG A 258 -19.95 27.75 18.99
CA ARG A 258 -20.68 29.00 19.22
C ARG A 258 -22.19 28.78 19.17
N LYS A 259 -22.71 28.00 18.22
CA LYS A 259 -24.13 27.62 18.15
C LYS A 259 -24.55 26.80 19.35
N LEU A 260 -23.74 25.84 19.75
CA LEU A 260 -23.98 24.97 20.91
C LEU A 260 -24.06 25.85 22.19
N ALA A 261 -23.10 26.73 22.41
CA ALA A 261 -23.06 27.63 23.53
C ALA A 261 -24.29 28.60 23.56
N GLN A 262 -24.73 29.10 22.40
CA GLN A 262 -25.93 29.89 22.29
C GLN A 262 -27.21 29.14 22.66
N GLU A 263 -27.35 27.91 22.19
CA GLU A 263 -28.51 27.05 22.52
C GLU A 263 -28.48 26.63 24.01
N GLU A 264 -27.31 26.37 24.59
CA GLU A 264 -27.15 26.09 26.01
C GLU A 264 -27.51 27.31 26.88
N ALA A 265 -27.02 28.51 26.53
CA ALA A 265 -27.37 29.73 27.24
C ALA A 265 -28.88 30.01 27.16
N TRP A 266 -29.48 29.83 25.99
CA TRP A 266 -30.92 30.00 25.80
C TRP A 266 -31.74 29.03 26.65
N ILE A 267 -31.32 27.77 26.76
CA ILE A 267 -32.00 26.78 27.62
C ILE A 267 -31.89 27.17 29.10
N ARG A 268 -30.75 27.67 29.56
CA ARG A 268 -30.58 28.14 30.94
C ARG A 268 -31.46 29.34 31.27
N GLU A 269 -31.64 30.25 30.33
CA GLU A 269 -32.46 31.46 30.53
C GLU A 269 -33.96 31.21 30.26
N GLY A 270 -34.32 30.26 29.40
CA GLY A 270 -35.65 30.11 28.81
C GLY A 270 -36.64 29.20 29.53
N ILE A 271 -36.30 28.57 30.66
CA ILE A 271 -37.16 27.58 31.35
C ILE A 271 -38.42 28.21 31.99
N LYS A 272 -38.54 29.54 32.06
CA LYS A 272 -39.67 30.20 32.72
C LYS A 272 -40.91 30.47 31.88
N ALA A 273 -40.91 30.24 30.57
CA ALA A 273 -42.09 30.52 29.73
C ALA A 273 -42.26 29.52 28.56
N ARG A 274 -43.37 28.72 28.62
CA ARG A 274 -43.95 27.88 27.58
C ARG A 274 -43.32 26.48 27.35
N ARG A 275 -43.87 25.47 28.01
CA ARG A 275 -43.47 24.05 28.02
C ARG A 275 -43.43 23.37 26.63
N THR A 276 -44.35 23.60 25.74
CA THR A 276 -44.56 22.78 24.51
C THR A 276 -43.65 23.13 23.34
N ARG A 277 -43.11 24.35 23.26
CA ARG A 277 -42.22 24.77 22.16
C ARG A 277 -40.74 24.46 22.41
N ASN A 278 -40.41 24.04 23.62
CA ASN A 278 -39.03 23.80 24.07
C ASN A 278 -38.54 22.36 23.86
N GLU A 279 -39.42 21.38 23.80
CA GLU A 279 -39.02 19.96 23.66
C GLU A 279 -38.29 19.66 22.34
N GLY A 280 -38.68 20.29 21.25
CA GLY A 280 -38.01 20.14 19.94
C GLY A 280 -36.59 20.70 19.97
N ARG A 281 -36.36 21.83 20.62
CA ARG A 281 -35.01 22.45 20.73
C ARG A 281 -34.13 21.71 21.70
N VAL A 282 -34.66 21.16 22.78
CA VAL A 282 -33.94 20.29 23.70
C VAL A 282 -33.50 18.99 23.00
N ARG A 283 -34.37 18.36 22.19
CA ARG A 283 -33.97 17.21 21.36
C ARG A 283 -32.89 17.57 20.36
N SER A 284 -32.97 18.71 19.71
CA SER A 284 -31.95 19.20 18.78
C SER A 284 -30.59 19.42 19.47
N LEU A 285 -30.58 19.93 20.71
CA LEU A 285 -29.36 20.10 21.50
C LEU A 285 -28.72 18.76 21.86
N TYR A 286 -29.51 17.77 22.30
CA TYR A 286 -29.00 16.42 22.57
C TYR A 286 -28.42 15.77 21.29
N ALA A 287 -29.09 15.91 20.14
CA ALA A 287 -28.58 15.41 18.88
C ALA A 287 -27.27 16.13 18.46
N MET A 288 -27.15 17.44 18.69
CA MET A 288 -25.88 18.16 18.48
C MET A 288 -24.76 17.68 19.40
N ARG A 289 -25.04 17.36 20.66
CA ARG A 289 -24.05 16.79 21.59
C ARG A 289 -23.59 15.40 21.19
N GLU A 290 -24.48 14.54 20.73
CA GLU A 290 -24.14 13.21 20.22
C GLU A 290 -23.30 13.25 18.93
N GLN A 291 -23.47 14.27 18.10
CA GLN A 291 -22.65 14.49 16.90
C GLN A 291 -21.24 14.99 17.21
N HIS A 292 -21.03 15.57 18.40
CA HIS A 292 -19.74 16.14 18.81
C HIS A 292 -18.94 15.21 19.75
N ALA A 293 -19.52 14.12 20.25
CA ALA A 293 -18.86 13.10 21.07
C ALA A 293 -18.19 12.06 20.15
#